data_2f6f6cc511565ed2a3c89a28bac77a25
#
_entry.id   2f6f6cc511565ed2a3c89a28bac77a25
#
_cell.length_a   1.000
_cell.length_b   1.000
_cell.length_c   1.000
_cell.angle_alpha   90.00
_cell.angle_beta   90.00
_cell.angle_gamma   90.00
#
_symmetry.space_group_name_H-M   'P 1'
#
loop_
_entity.id
_entity.type
_entity.pdbx_description
1 polymer ?
#
loop_
_entity_poly.entity_id
_entity_poly.type
_entity_poly.pdbx_seq_one_letter_code
_entity_poly.pdbx_strand_id
1 'polypeptide(L)'
;LSKHVKEAVDILKAAGFDGFYTYFATDGFTYGSTPKNWPAMNAFARRHKMLFIPSVGPGYKDERIRPWNAENTRGREDGAYYDRMFAAALALNPEIVSVTSYNEWHEGTQIEPAVPKTVEGVPYEDYGALPPEGYLDRTRYWVEKMGKAPSCPALSCVGGAK
;
A
#
# COMPACT_ATOMS: atom_id res chain seq x y z
N LEU A 1 15.24 -7.93 9.86
CA LEU A 1 13.85 -8.16 10.26
C LEU A 1 13.78 -8.39 11.76
N SER A 2 12.83 -7.75 12.44
CA SER A 2 12.61 -8.03 13.86
C SER A 2 12.23 -9.51 14.04
N LYS A 3 12.50 -10.07 15.21
CA LYS A 3 12.16 -11.46 15.56
C LYS A 3 10.69 -11.76 15.24
N HIS A 4 9.79 -10.84 15.56
CA HIS A 4 8.34 -10.98 15.33
C HIS A 4 7.94 -11.08 13.85
N VAL A 5 8.61 -10.35 12.95
CA VAL A 5 8.33 -10.44 11.52
C VAL A 5 8.78 -11.79 10.97
N LYS A 6 9.91 -12.31 11.44
CA LYS A 6 10.38 -13.64 11.06
C LYS A 6 9.40 -14.73 11.50
N GLU A 7 8.97 -14.68 12.76
CA GLU A 7 7.97 -15.61 13.31
C GLU A 7 6.65 -15.57 12.53
N ALA A 8 6.14 -14.36 12.21
CA ALA A 8 4.92 -14.21 11.41
C ALA A 8 5.03 -14.86 10.04
N VAL A 9 6.17 -14.73 9.36
CA VAL A 9 6.36 -15.34 8.04
C VAL A 9 6.57 -16.84 8.12
N ASP A 10 7.23 -17.36 9.15
CA ASP A 10 7.34 -18.80 9.36
C ASP A 10 5.95 -19.41 9.57
N ILE A 11 5.05 -18.72 10.27
CA ILE A 11 3.64 -19.12 10.41
C ILE A 11 2.91 -19.10 9.05
N LEU A 12 3.07 -18.05 8.24
CA LEU A 12 2.44 -17.94 6.92
C LEU A 12 2.88 -19.09 5.99
N LYS A 13 4.17 -19.42 6.01
CA LYS A 13 4.71 -20.56 5.23
C LYS A 13 4.16 -21.89 5.72
N ALA A 14 4.14 -22.13 7.02
CA ALA A 14 3.61 -23.35 7.61
C ALA A 14 2.11 -23.51 7.30
N ALA A 15 1.38 -22.41 7.19
CA ALA A 15 -0.03 -22.38 6.80
C ALA A 15 -0.28 -22.53 5.29
N GLY A 16 0.79 -22.56 4.46
CA GLY A 16 0.67 -22.73 3.01
C GLY A 16 0.28 -21.49 2.21
N PHE A 17 0.49 -20.29 2.75
CA PHE A 17 0.27 -19.05 1.99
C PHE A 17 1.40 -18.76 1.01
N ASP A 18 1.03 -18.27 -0.19
CA ASP A 18 1.98 -17.92 -1.26
C ASP A 18 2.55 -16.50 -1.11
N GLY A 19 1.98 -15.68 -0.23
CA GLY A 19 2.40 -14.30 -0.05
C GLY A 19 1.71 -13.59 1.11
N PHE A 20 2.02 -12.31 1.25
CA PHE A 20 1.40 -11.45 2.25
C PHE A 20 1.35 -10.00 1.77
N TYR A 21 0.40 -9.23 2.31
CA TYR A 21 0.24 -7.81 2.04
C TYR A 21 0.23 -7.00 3.34
N THR A 22 0.42 -5.68 3.24
CA THR A 22 0.59 -4.83 4.42
C THR A 22 -0.69 -4.17 4.92
N TYR A 23 -1.71 -4.08 4.11
CA TYR A 23 -3.06 -3.54 4.35
C TYR A 23 -3.10 -2.05 4.75
N PHE A 24 -2.48 -1.63 5.86
CA PHE A 24 -2.65 -0.30 6.44
C PHE A 24 -2.08 0.81 5.56
N ALA A 25 -2.86 1.90 5.38
CA ALA A 25 -2.48 3.08 4.61
C ALA A 25 -1.66 4.12 5.41
N THR A 26 -1.44 3.88 6.70
CA THR A 26 -0.79 4.82 7.63
C THR A 26 0.69 4.51 7.78
N ASP A 27 1.56 5.35 7.21
CA ASP A 27 3.01 5.25 7.43
C ASP A 27 3.34 5.41 8.92
N GLY A 28 4.12 4.48 9.44
CA GLY A 28 4.58 4.47 10.83
C GLY A 28 3.63 3.76 11.82
N PHE A 29 2.42 3.38 11.43
CA PHE A 29 1.47 2.70 12.32
C PHE A 29 1.91 1.27 12.67
N THR A 30 2.36 0.52 11.68
CA THR A 30 2.92 -0.83 11.89
C THR A 30 4.26 -0.96 11.18
N TYR A 31 5.00 -2.01 11.47
CA TYR A 31 6.21 -2.35 10.72
C TYR A 31 5.91 -2.50 9.22
N GLY A 32 4.79 -3.17 8.88
CA GLY A 32 4.38 -3.42 7.50
C GLY A 32 3.88 -2.17 6.76
N SER A 33 3.23 -1.23 7.45
CA SER A 33 2.74 0.01 6.83
C SER A 33 3.81 1.09 6.64
N THR A 34 5.03 0.83 7.11
CA THR A 34 6.16 1.77 7.04
C THR A 34 6.98 1.51 5.78
N PRO A 35 6.93 2.35 4.73
CA PRO A 35 7.62 2.11 3.45
C PRO A 35 9.12 1.89 3.59
N LYS A 36 9.76 2.51 4.59
CA LYS A 36 11.17 2.31 4.91
C LYS A 36 11.53 0.85 5.18
N ASN A 37 10.59 0.03 5.65
CA ASN A 37 10.80 -1.38 5.97
C ASN A 37 10.54 -2.29 4.76
N TRP A 38 9.85 -1.82 3.73
CA TRP A 38 9.44 -2.64 2.59
C TRP A 38 10.60 -3.30 1.83
N PRO A 39 11.76 -2.65 1.61
CA PRO A 39 12.90 -3.34 0.99
C PRO A 39 13.31 -4.61 1.74
N ALA A 40 13.35 -4.58 3.06
CA ALA A 40 13.70 -5.75 3.88
C ALA A 40 12.61 -6.83 3.82
N MET A 41 11.33 -6.45 3.81
CA MET A 41 10.20 -7.35 3.68
C MET A 41 10.18 -8.03 2.30
N ASN A 42 10.41 -7.26 1.23
CA ASN A 42 10.48 -7.78 -0.14
C ASN A 42 11.66 -8.75 -0.31
N ALA A 43 12.85 -8.40 0.20
CA ALA A 43 14.01 -9.29 0.16
C ALA A 43 13.77 -10.58 0.93
N PHE A 44 13.05 -10.50 2.05
CA PHE A 44 12.65 -11.68 2.82
C PHE A 44 11.67 -12.55 2.01
N ALA A 45 10.59 -11.97 1.45
CA ALA A 45 9.61 -12.69 0.65
C ALA A 45 10.26 -13.43 -0.52
N ARG A 46 11.10 -12.74 -1.30
CA ARG A 46 11.85 -13.33 -2.43
C ARG A 46 12.72 -14.52 -2.01
N ARG A 47 13.43 -14.42 -0.88
CA ARG A 47 14.27 -15.52 -0.35
C ARG A 47 13.44 -16.76 -0.03
N HIS A 48 12.19 -16.56 0.37
CA HIS A 48 11.27 -17.63 0.74
C HIS A 48 10.30 -18.03 -0.37
N LYS A 49 10.46 -17.47 -1.58
CA LYS A 49 9.58 -17.70 -2.75
C LYS A 49 8.12 -17.33 -2.45
N MET A 50 7.92 -16.23 -1.73
CA MET A 50 6.62 -15.66 -1.39
C MET A 50 6.43 -14.34 -2.12
N LEU A 51 5.19 -13.99 -2.41
CA LEU A 51 4.81 -12.66 -2.88
C LEU A 51 4.83 -11.67 -1.71
N PHE A 52 5.37 -10.48 -1.95
CA PHE A 52 5.19 -9.33 -1.09
C PHE A 52 4.33 -8.29 -1.81
N ILE A 53 3.19 -7.93 -1.23
CA ILE A 53 2.23 -7.00 -1.79
C ILE A 53 2.23 -5.73 -0.91
N PRO A 54 2.97 -4.68 -1.27
CA PRO A 54 2.90 -3.42 -0.55
C PRO A 54 1.52 -2.80 -0.74
N SER A 55 0.91 -2.32 0.36
CA SER A 55 -0.36 -1.60 0.33
C SER A 55 -0.11 -0.11 0.42
N VAL A 56 -0.61 0.63 -0.54
CA VAL A 56 -0.54 2.09 -0.59
C VAL A 56 -1.89 2.70 -0.23
N GLY A 57 -1.89 3.93 0.25
CA GLY A 57 -3.12 4.64 0.55
C GLY A 57 -2.97 6.15 0.38
N PRO A 58 -4.09 6.87 0.19
CA PRO A 58 -4.08 8.31 -0.11
C PRO A 58 -3.80 9.18 1.11
N GLY A 59 -3.95 8.65 2.28
CA GLY A 59 -3.91 9.26 3.59
C GLY A 59 -4.69 8.39 4.57
N TYR A 60 -4.84 8.86 5.81
CA TYR A 60 -5.61 8.17 6.83
C TYR A 60 -6.14 9.17 7.86
N LYS A 61 -7.44 9.11 8.18
CA LYS A 61 -8.06 9.89 9.23
C LYS A 61 -9.34 9.24 9.71
N ASP A 62 -9.29 8.64 10.90
CA ASP A 62 -10.42 7.91 11.48
C ASP A 62 -10.97 8.51 12.78
N GLU A 63 -10.59 9.74 13.11
CA GLU A 63 -11.01 10.44 14.33
C GLU A 63 -12.52 10.53 14.50
N ARG A 64 -13.28 10.46 13.40
CA ARG A 64 -14.75 10.41 13.42
C ARG A 64 -15.27 9.18 14.20
N ILE A 65 -14.63 8.04 14.05
CA ILE A 65 -15.04 6.75 14.67
C ILE A 65 -14.10 6.33 15.78
N ARG A 66 -12.87 6.86 15.81
CA ARG A 66 -11.83 6.58 16.80
C ARG A 66 -11.14 7.87 17.26
N PRO A 67 -11.82 8.72 18.07
CA PRO A 67 -11.26 10.03 18.47
C PRO A 67 -9.90 9.96 19.17
N TRP A 68 -9.57 8.79 19.76
CA TRP A 68 -8.30 8.54 20.44
C TRP A 68 -7.14 8.22 19.49
N ASN A 69 -7.39 8.08 18.20
CA ASN A 69 -6.40 7.60 17.21
C ASN A 69 -5.75 8.72 16.38
N ALA A 70 -5.89 9.96 16.80
CA ALA A 70 -5.41 11.16 16.06
C ALA A 70 -3.91 11.10 15.71
N GLU A 71 -3.08 10.47 16.53
CA GLU A 71 -1.64 10.32 16.30
C GLU A 71 -1.30 9.53 15.01
N ASN A 72 -2.23 8.69 14.57
CA ASN A 72 -2.09 7.88 13.36
C ASN A 72 -2.61 8.60 12.10
N THR A 73 -3.16 9.79 12.22
CA THR A 73 -3.61 10.59 11.08
C THR A 73 -2.46 10.90 10.13
N ARG A 74 -2.70 10.72 8.84
CA ARG A 74 -1.80 11.08 7.74
C ARG A 74 -2.58 11.87 6.70
N GLY A 75 -2.21 13.15 6.58
CA GLY A 75 -2.85 14.05 5.61
C GLY A 75 -2.59 13.59 4.18
N ARG A 76 -3.55 13.87 3.31
CA ARG A 76 -3.50 13.55 1.88
C ARG A 76 -2.49 14.38 1.09
N GLU A 77 -2.19 15.61 1.56
CA GLU A 77 -1.22 16.53 0.95
C GLU A 77 -1.49 16.74 -0.55
N ASP A 78 -2.75 16.97 -0.92
CA ASP A 78 -3.19 17.08 -2.32
C ASP A 78 -2.69 15.93 -3.23
N GLY A 79 -2.60 14.73 -2.66
CA GLY A 79 -2.16 13.51 -3.33
C GLY A 79 -0.66 13.21 -3.22
N ALA A 80 0.16 14.12 -2.67
CA ALA A 80 1.60 13.88 -2.57
C ALA A 80 1.94 12.71 -1.64
N TYR A 81 1.14 12.49 -0.58
CA TYR A 81 1.30 11.31 0.27
C TYR A 81 1.09 10.01 -0.52
N TYR A 82 0.04 9.94 -1.32
CA TYR A 82 -0.26 8.77 -2.17
C TYR A 82 0.85 8.49 -3.18
N ASP A 83 1.37 9.54 -3.80
CA ASP A 83 2.48 9.43 -4.75
C ASP A 83 3.75 8.90 -4.08
N ARG A 84 4.08 9.34 -2.87
CA ARG A 84 5.23 8.81 -2.13
C ARG A 84 5.08 7.33 -1.79
N MET A 85 3.88 6.91 -1.39
CA MET A 85 3.61 5.49 -1.11
C MET A 85 3.78 4.64 -2.38
N PHE A 86 3.21 5.07 -3.51
CA PHE A 86 3.38 4.38 -4.80
C PHE A 86 4.83 4.35 -5.27
N ALA A 87 5.55 5.47 -5.17
CA ALA A 87 6.96 5.51 -5.54
C ALA A 87 7.80 4.51 -4.72
N ALA A 88 7.54 4.42 -3.41
CA ALA A 88 8.21 3.46 -2.54
C ALA A 88 7.82 2.00 -2.89
N ALA A 89 6.56 1.74 -3.22
CA ALA A 89 6.10 0.43 -3.64
C ALA A 89 6.76 0.00 -4.96
N LEU A 90 6.73 0.85 -5.99
CA LEU A 90 7.27 0.53 -7.31
C LEU A 90 8.79 0.38 -7.31
N ALA A 91 9.50 1.05 -6.41
CA ALA A 91 10.95 0.86 -6.24
C ALA A 91 11.35 -0.60 -5.87
N LEU A 92 10.40 -1.39 -5.39
CA LEU A 92 10.62 -2.81 -5.09
C LEU A 92 10.44 -3.73 -6.29
N ASN A 93 9.97 -3.20 -7.43
CA ASN A 93 9.54 -3.97 -8.59
C ASN A 93 8.54 -5.09 -8.20
N PRO A 94 7.38 -4.73 -7.58
CA PRO A 94 6.40 -5.70 -7.11
C PRO A 94 5.58 -6.26 -8.26
N GLU A 95 5.09 -7.49 -8.10
CA GLU A 95 4.13 -8.08 -9.04
C GLU A 95 2.72 -7.52 -8.83
N ILE A 96 2.39 -7.17 -7.59
CA ILE A 96 1.08 -6.65 -7.17
C ILE A 96 1.30 -5.50 -6.20
N VAL A 97 0.51 -4.45 -6.34
CA VAL A 97 0.33 -3.39 -5.34
C VAL A 97 -1.14 -3.36 -4.94
N SER A 98 -1.43 -3.33 -3.65
CA SER A 98 -2.80 -3.13 -3.18
C SER A 98 -3.04 -1.67 -2.79
N VAL A 99 -4.28 -1.23 -2.89
CA VAL A 99 -4.70 0.12 -2.48
C VAL A 99 -5.70 0.02 -1.34
N THR A 100 -5.40 0.66 -0.25
CA THR A 100 -6.30 0.84 0.89
C THR A 100 -6.71 2.31 0.93
N SER A 101 -7.97 2.66 0.51
CA SER A 101 -9.03 1.78 0.03
C SER A 101 -9.76 2.41 -1.17
N TYR A 102 -10.73 1.69 -1.77
CA TYR A 102 -11.59 2.32 -2.78
C TYR A 102 -12.59 3.28 -2.13
N ASN A 103 -13.30 2.86 -1.08
CA ASN A 103 -14.43 3.60 -0.52
C ASN A 103 -14.57 3.55 1.02
N GLU A 104 -13.47 3.42 1.77
CA GLU A 104 -13.52 3.48 3.24
C GLU A 104 -13.45 4.94 3.72
N TRP A 105 -14.63 5.55 3.79
CA TRP A 105 -14.78 6.97 4.17
C TRP A 105 -14.52 7.24 5.65
N HIS A 106 -14.83 6.29 6.52
CA HIS A 106 -14.65 6.46 7.96
C HIS A 106 -13.19 6.44 8.39
N GLU A 107 -12.33 5.85 7.57
CA GLU A 107 -10.87 5.89 7.76
C GLU A 107 -10.19 6.95 6.88
N GLY A 108 -10.96 7.72 6.11
CA GLY A 108 -10.42 8.74 5.22
C GLY A 108 -9.48 8.18 4.16
N THR A 109 -9.63 6.92 3.77
CA THR A 109 -8.76 6.24 2.81
C THR A 109 -9.39 6.06 1.42
N GLN A 110 -10.59 6.59 1.21
CA GLN A 110 -11.31 6.46 -0.05
C GLN A 110 -10.57 7.11 -1.22
N ILE A 111 -10.67 6.49 -2.41
CA ILE A 111 -10.15 7.01 -3.69
C ILE A 111 -11.22 7.06 -4.78
N GLU A 112 -12.45 6.60 -4.51
CA GLU A 112 -13.56 6.69 -5.47
C GLU A 112 -13.85 8.16 -5.82
N PRO A 113 -14.46 8.47 -6.97
CA PRO A 113 -14.85 9.83 -7.30
C PRO A 113 -15.72 10.44 -6.21
N ALA A 114 -15.27 11.56 -5.65
CA ALA A 114 -15.90 12.14 -4.47
C ALA A 114 -15.94 13.65 -4.50
N VAL A 115 -16.99 14.20 -3.91
CA VAL A 115 -17.12 15.63 -3.60
C VAL A 115 -17.11 15.83 -2.09
N PRO A 116 -16.71 17.01 -1.57
CA PRO A 116 -16.71 17.29 -0.14
C PRO A 116 -18.07 16.99 0.49
N LYS A 117 -18.08 16.28 1.62
CA LYS A 117 -19.29 15.89 2.35
C LYS A 117 -19.15 16.13 3.84
N THR A 118 -20.19 16.74 4.41
CA THR A 118 -20.33 16.94 5.86
C THR A 118 -21.59 16.24 6.35
N VAL A 119 -21.48 15.50 7.43
CA VAL A 119 -22.62 14.83 8.08
C VAL A 119 -22.60 15.21 9.55
N GLU A 120 -23.74 15.70 10.07
CA GLU A 120 -23.89 16.17 11.47
C GLU A 120 -22.83 17.19 11.89
N GLY A 121 -22.46 18.08 10.95
CA GLY A 121 -21.46 19.13 11.20
C GLY A 121 -20.00 18.66 11.19
N VAL A 122 -19.74 17.38 10.97
CA VAL A 122 -18.38 16.81 10.89
C VAL A 122 -18.05 16.47 9.44
N PRO A 123 -17.00 17.10 8.85
CA PRO A 123 -16.60 16.79 7.48
C PRO A 123 -15.94 15.42 7.38
N TYR A 124 -16.17 14.73 6.27
CA TYR A 124 -15.31 13.63 5.84
C TYR A 124 -14.02 14.19 5.24
N GLU A 125 -12.97 13.39 5.24
CA GLU A 125 -11.72 13.72 4.57
C GLU A 125 -11.97 13.87 3.06
N ASP A 126 -11.68 15.04 2.51
CA ASP A 126 -11.88 15.35 1.09
C ASP A 126 -10.58 15.28 0.29
N TYR A 127 -10.62 15.69 -0.96
CA TYR A 127 -9.48 15.58 -1.90
C TYR A 127 -8.68 16.88 -2.03
N GLY A 128 -8.96 17.88 -1.19
CA GLY A 128 -8.28 19.18 -1.20
C GLY A 128 -8.38 19.87 -2.56
N ALA A 129 -7.26 20.20 -3.16
CA ALA A 129 -7.20 20.84 -4.47
C ALA A 129 -7.44 19.90 -5.65
N LEU A 130 -7.54 18.57 -5.42
CA LEU A 130 -7.76 17.62 -6.49
C LEU A 130 -9.24 17.58 -6.91
N PRO A 131 -9.53 17.35 -8.22
CA PRO A 131 -10.90 17.11 -8.68
C PRO A 131 -11.46 15.79 -8.12
N PRO A 132 -12.79 15.55 -8.22
CA PRO A 132 -13.42 14.33 -7.72
C PRO A 132 -12.73 13.03 -8.16
N GLU A 133 -12.25 12.96 -9.40
CA GLU A 133 -11.58 11.79 -9.99
C GLU A 133 -10.06 11.77 -9.73
N GLY A 134 -9.51 12.77 -9.02
CA GLY A 134 -8.08 13.00 -8.92
C GLY A 134 -7.27 11.82 -8.39
N TYR A 135 -7.81 11.02 -7.47
CA TYR A 135 -7.14 9.80 -6.99
C TYR A 135 -7.19 8.65 -7.98
N LEU A 136 -8.26 8.53 -8.78
CA LEU A 136 -8.30 7.54 -9.86
C LEU A 136 -7.30 7.88 -10.98
N ASP A 137 -7.14 9.16 -11.31
CA ASP A 137 -6.15 9.61 -12.29
C ASP A 137 -4.71 9.35 -11.82
N ARG A 138 -4.44 9.61 -10.53
CA ARG A 138 -3.14 9.25 -9.92
C ARG A 138 -2.91 7.75 -9.90
N THR A 139 -3.93 6.96 -9.58
CA THR A 139 -3.84 5.50 -9.63
C THR A 139 -3.53 5.01 -11.04
N ARG A 140 -4.21 5.53 -12.06
CA ARG A 140 -3.94 5.23 -13.47
C ARG A 140 -2.48 5.54 -13.84
N TYR A 141 -2.00 6.72 -13.49
CA TYR A 141 -0.62 7.13 -13.73
C TYR A 141 0.39 6.13 -13.15
N TRP A 142 0.19 5.67 -11.91
CA TRP A 142 1.09 4.73 -11.27
C TRP A 142 0.98 3.31 -11.82
N VAL A 143 -0.23 2.86 -12.16
CA VAL A 143 -0.45 1.57 -12.83
C VAL A 143 0.26 1.52 -14.20
N GLU A 144 0.19 2.59 -14.97
CA GLU A 144 0.90 2.68 -16.25
C GLU A 144 2.43 2.65 -16.09
N LYS A 145 2.96 3.17 -14.98
CA LYS A 145 4.39 3.07 -14.66
C LYS A 145 4.79 1.66 -14.22
N MET A 146 3.95 0.99 -13.46
CA MET A 146 4.17 -0.40 -13.04
C MET A 146 4.31 -1.34 -14.25
N GLY A 147 3.46 -1.17 -15.27
CA GLY A 147 3.52 -1.97 -16.50
C GLY A 147 4.74 -1.72 -17.39
N LYS A 148 5.50 -0.63 -17.15
CA LYS A 148 6.71 -0.27 -17.92
C LYS A 148 8.01 -0.65 -17.22
N ALA A 149 7.96 -1.20 -16.01
CA ALA A 149 9.16 -1.74 -15.37
C ALA A 149 9.76 -2.85 -16.26
N PRO A 150 11.09 -2.88 -16.49
CA PRO A 150 11.68 -3.89 -17.35
C PRO A 150 11.33 -5.27 -16.80
N SER A 151 10.63 -6.06 -17.59
CA SER A 151 10.40 -7.47 -17.30
C SER A 151 11.75 -8.10 -16.97
N CYS A 152 11.87 -8.71 -15.81
CA CYS A 152 13.04 -9.49 -15.45
C CYS A 152 13.31 -10.45 -16.62
N PRO A 153 14.54 -10.48 -17.20
CA PRO A 153 14.83 -11.43 -18.26
C PRO A 153 14.52 -12.82 -17.71
N ALA A 154 13.66 -13.54 -18.42
CA ALA A 154 13.27 -14.89 -18.08
C ALA A 154 14.54 -15.67 -17.72
N LEU A 155 14.60 -16.21 -16.51
CA LEU A 155 15.60 -17.20 -16.14
C LEU A 155 15.49 -18.32 -17.19
N SER A 156 16.44 -18.33 -18.12
CA SER A 156 16.57 -19.39 -19.10
C SER A 156 16.58 -20.71 -18.34
N CYS A 157 15.53 -21.49 -18.53
CA CYS A 157 15.53 -22.89 -18.15
C CYS A 157 16.67 -23.58 -18.89
N VAL A 158 17.81 -23.70 -18.25
CA VAL A 158 18.87 -24.59 -18.73
C VAL A 158 18.35 -25.98 -18.48
N GLY A 159 17.74 -26.55 -19.52
CA GLY A 159 17.51 -27.95 -19.62
C GLY A 159 18.87 -28.65 -19.69
N GLY A 160 19.22 -29.37 -18.66
CA GLY A 160 20.30 -30.33 -18.62
C GLY A 160 19.70 -31.71 -18.79
N ALA A 161 19.61 -32.16 -20.02
CA ALA A 161 19.49 -33.59 -20.29
C ALA A 161 20.86 -34.27 -20.07
N LYS A 162 20.94 -35.25 -19.19
CA LYS A 162 21.49 -36.60 -19.38
C LYS A 162 21.41 -37.35 -18.07
#